data_fad0b5b4c211d3a40947f4390a35c6d9
#
_entry.id   fad0b5b4c211d3a40947f4390a35c6d9
#
_cell.length_a   1.000
_cell.length_b   1.000
_cell.length_c   1.000
_cell.angle_alpha   90.00
_cell.angle_beta   90.00
_cell.angle_gamma   90.00
#
_symmetry.space_group_name_H-M   'P 1'
#
loop_
_entity.id
_entity.type
_entity.pdbx_description
1 polymer ?
#
loop_
_entity_poly.entity_id
_entity_poly.type
_entity_poly.pdbx_seq_one_letter_code
_entity_poly.pdbx_strand_id
1 'polypeptide(L)'
;MKKNDFLKPKLVDIEVDQEIPNQAKVTIEPLERGFGHTLGNALRRVLLSSLPGSAVIEVTIENILHEYSTIEGVEEDVLEILLNIKKLALVLHNKEKTEITLRKKGKGPVLASDISDNPDVEIKNPEFCLANITNDNTELVVHMTVAEGR
;
A
#
# COMPACT_ATOMS: atom_id res chain seq x y z
N MET A 1 -29.87 26.36 -35.04
CA MET A 1 -29.61 25.25 -34.14
C MET A 1 -28.93 25.81 -32.89
N LYS A 2 -29.60 25.83 -31.73
CA LYS A 2 -28.95 26.16 -30.45
C LYS A 2 -28.00 25.03 -30.15
N LYS A 3 -26.71 25.34 -30.10
CA LYS A 3 -25.70 24.40 -29.52
C LYS A 3 -26.14 24.14 -28.09
N ASN A 4 -26.48 22.90 -27.77
CA ASN A 4 -26.61 22.46 -26.39
C ASN A 4 -25.19 22.43 -25.79
N ASP A 5 -24.76 23.60 -25.29
CA ASP A 5 -23.52 23.65 -24.54
C ASP A 5 -23.81 23.05 -23.16
N PHE A 6 -23.26 21.87 -22.92
CA PHE A 6 -23.26 21.27 -21.61
C PHE A 6 -22.62 22.21 -20.58
N LEU A 7 -23.21 22.28 -19.41
CA LEU A 7 -22.64 23.03 -18.29
C LEU A 7 -21.29 22.42 -17.92
N LYS A 8 -20.24 23.20 -18.11
CA LYS A 8 -18.86 22.77 -17.78
C LYS A 8 -18.49 23.21 -16.37
N PRO A 9 -17.80 22.36 -15.60
CA PRO A 9 -17.28 22.78 -14.30
C PRO A 9 -16.31 23.94 -14.46
N LYS A 10 -16.47 24.94 -13.60
CA LYS A 10 -15.62 26.14 -13.55
C LYS A 10 -14.71 26.14 -12.32
N LEU A 11 -15.10 25.42 -11.29
CA LEU A 11 -14.37 25.29 -10.05
C LEU A 11 -13.97 23.84 -9.86
N VAL A 12 -12.69 23.62 -9.62
CA VAL A 12 -12.13 22.37 -9.09
C VAL A 12 -11.32 22.76 -7.86
N ASP A 13 -11.84 22.44 -6.70
CA ASP A 13 -11.21 22.74 -5.41
C ASP A 13 -10.75 21.44 -4.74
N ILE A 14 -9.55 21.47 -4.17
CA ILE A 14 -8.93 20.31 -3.53
C ILE A 14 -8.53 20.69 -2.10
N GLU A 15 -9.27 20.16 -1.14
CA GLU A 15 -8.96 20.31 0.28
C GLU A 15 -8.26 19.03 0.78
N VAL A 16 -6.95 19.12 1.03
CA VAL A 16 -6.19 18.01 1.60
C VAL A 16 -6.45 17.94 3.10
N ASP A 17 -6.76 16.76 3.60
CA ASP A 17 -6.93 16.53 5.03
C ASP A 17 -5.60 16.75 5.76
N GLN A 18 -5.61 17.53 6.83
CA GLN A 18 -4.40 17.87 7.60
C GLN A 18 -4.01 16.77 8.59
N GLU A 19 -4.97 15.97 9.02
CA GLU A 19 -4.75 14.87 9.97
C GLU A 19 -4.42 13.57 9.23
N ILE A 20 -5.00 13.38 8.04
CA ILE A 20 -4.82 12.18 7.22
C ILE A 20 -4.18 12.59 5.88
N PRO A 21 -2.84 12.57 5.76
CA PRO A 21 -2.11 13.17 4.63
C PRO A 21 -2.39 12.52 3.26
N ASN A 22 -3.01 11.35 3.23
CA ASN A 22 -3.41 10.65 2.00
C ASN A 22 -4.91 10.72 1.72
N GLN A 23 -5.60 11.67 2.35
CA GLN A 23 -7.02 11.93 2.12
C GLN A 23 -7.23 13.36 1.63
N ALA A 24 -8.08 13.52 0.63
CA ALA A 24 -8.48 14.83 0.14
C ALA A 24 -9.96 14.84 -0.25
N LYS A 25 -10.58 15.99 -0.11
CA LYS A 25 -11.91 16.26 -0.61
C LYS A 25 -11.81 17.11 -1.88
N VAL A 26 -12.40 16.62 -2.95
CA VAL A 26 -12.41 17.33 -4.24
C VAL A 26 -13.83 17.83 -4.52
N THR A 27 -13.98 19.11 -4.76
CA THR A 27 -15.24 19.74 -5.14
C THR A 27 -15.18 20.19 -6.60
N ILE A 28 -16.10 19.72 -7.40
CA ILE A 28 -16.22 20.06 -8.82
C ILE A 28 -17.61 20.65 -9.07
N GLU A 29 -17.65 21.91 -9.48
CA GLU A 29 -18.91 22.61 -9.73
C GLU A 29 -18.76 23.74 -10.77
N PRO A 30 -19.88 24.15 -11.46
CA PRO A 30 -21.19 23.53 -11.45
C PRO A 30 -21.25 22.29 -12.35
N LEU A 31 -22.17 21.39 -12.05
CA LEU A 31 -22.48 20.22 -12.89
C LEU A 31 -23.97 20.19 -13.23
N GLU A 32 -24.33 19.69 -14.39
CA GLU A 32 -25.72 19.42 -14.73
C GLU A 32 -26.32 18.36 -13.79
N ARG A 33 -27.63 18.44 -13.61
CA ARG A 33 -28.37 17.52 -12.74
C ARG A 33 -28.15 16.06 -13.17
N GLY A 34 -27.76 15.21 -12.22
CA GLY A 34 -27.44 13.81 -12.44
C GLY A 34 -26.00 13.53 -12.91
N PHE A 35 -25.28 14.53 -13.39
CA PHE A 35 -23.91 14.37 -13.88
C PHE A 35 -22.90 14.07 -12.77
N GLY A 36 -23.18 14.52 -11.54
CA GLY A 36 -22.36 14.24 -10.39
C GLY A 36 -22.22 12.74 -10.11
N HIS A 37 -23.29 11.99 -10.18
CA HIS A 37 -23.27 10.53 -10.02
C HIS A 37 -22.51 9.83 -11.16
N THR A 38 -22.73 10.27 -12.39
CA THR A 38 -22.05 9.71 -13.57
C THR A 38 -20.54 9.96 -13.50
N LEU A 39 -20.12 11.19 -13.22
CA LEU A 39 -18.73 11.57 -13.10
C LEU A 39 -18.05 10.87 -11.91
N GLY A 40 -18.70 10.88 -10.76
CA GLY A 40 -18.20 10.24 -9.55
C GLY A 40 -17.99 8.75 -9.71
N ASN A 41 -18.95 8.04 -10.31
CA ASN A 41 -18.80 6.62 -10.59
C ASN A 41 -17.69 6.32 -11.61
N ALA A 42 -17.57 7.12 -12.67
CA ALA A 42 -16.52 6.98 -13.65
C ALA A 42 -15.13 7.22 -13.06
N LEU A 43 -14.96 8.28 -12.26
CA LEU A 43 -13.71 8.57 -11.56
C LEU A 43 -13.35 7.47 -10.57
N ARG A 44 -14.31 6.99 -9.79
CA ARG A 44 -14.09 5.88 -8.86
C ARG A 44 -13.56 4.64 -9.57
N ARG A 45 -14.16 4.26 -10.68
CA ARG A 45 -13.74 3.09 -11.48
C ARG A 45 -12.33 3.25 -12.05
N VAL A 46 -12.01 4.41 -12.58
CA VAL A 46 -10.68 4.71 -13.13
C VAL A 46 -9.62 4.70 -12.02
N LEU A 47 -9.90 5.34 -10.89
CA LEU A 47 -8.98 5.41 -9.76
C LEU A 47 -8.68 4.03 -9.16
N LEU A 48 -9.67 3.15 -9.10
CA LEU A 48 -9.50 1.80 -8.56
C LEU A 48 -8.84 0.81 -9.53
N SER A 49 -8.97 1.01 -10.84
CA SER A 49 -8.56 0.02 -11.85
C SER A 49 -7.35 0.43 -12.69
N SER A 50 -7.01 1.71 -12.76
CA SER A 50 -6.10 2.19 -13.80
C SER A 50 -4.90 2.99 -13.28
N LEU A 51 -4.86 3.32 -12.00
CA LEU A 51 -3.69 3.97 -11.42
C LEU A 51 -2.56 2.94 -11.19
N PRO A 52 -1.35 3.24 -11.68
CA PRO A 52 -0.21 2.39 -11.38
C PRO A 52 0.18 2.51 -9.90
N GLY A 53 0.65 1.43 -9.33
CA GLY A 53 1.14 1.38 -7.97
C GLY A 53 2.09 0.21 -7.78
N SER A 54 2.83 0.23 -6.70
CA SER A 54 3.76 -0.84 -6.35
C SER A 54 3.29 -1.55 -5.09
N ALA A 55 3.39 -2.86 -5.10
CA ALA A 55 3.01 -3.69 -3.95
C ALA A 55 3.84 -4.97 -3.88
N VAL A 56 3.85 -5.58 -2.71
CA VAL A 56 4.39 -6.92 -2.54
C VAL A 56 3.43 -7.92 -3.16
N ILE A 57 3.93 -8.72 -4.09
CA ILE A 57 3.15 -9.74 -4.80
C ILE A 57 3.45 -11.17 -4.36
N GLU A 58 4.61 -11.39 -3.77
CA GLU A 58 5.06 -12.71 -3.32
C GLU A 58 5.85 -12.58 -2.04
N VAL A 59 5.63 -13.48 -1.10
CA VAL A 59 6.31 -13.54 0.19
C VAL A 59 6.79 -14.96 0.46
N THR A 60 8.05 -15.07 0.88
CA THR A 60 8.63 -16.31 1.39
C THR A 60 9.22 -16.04 2.76
N ILE A 61 8.77 -16.76 3.77
CA ILE A 61 9.31 -16.72 5.12
C ILE A 61 10.19 -17.95 5.32
N GLU A 62 11.43 -17.77 5.74
CA GLU A 62 12.35 -18.88 5.97
C GLU A 62 11.78 -19.86 7.02
N ASN A 63 11.91 -21.14 6.74
CA ASN A 63 11.44 -22.29 7.54
C ASN A 63 9.91 -22.41 7.67
N ILE A 64 9.15 -21.71 6.85
CA ILE A 64 7.69 -21.77 6.81
C ILE A 64 7.23 -22.24 5.43
N LEU A 65 6.35 -23.23 5.41
CA LEU A 65 5.88 -23.87 4.17
C LEU A 65 4.51 -23.39 3.70
N HIS A 66 3.69 -22.86 4.60
CA HIS A 66 2.32 -22.42 4.25
C HIS A 66 1.81 -21.32 5.19
N GLU A 67 0.82 -20.58 4.72
CA GLU A 67 0.25 -19.40 5.38
C GLU A 67 -0.53 -19.68 6.68
N TYR A 68 -0.88 -20.93 6.91
CA TYR A 68 -1.61 -21.33 8.13
C TYR A 68 -0.69 -21.79 9.26
N SER A 69 0.61 -21.55 9.13
CA SER A 69 1.61 -21.89 10.14
C SER A 69 1.71 -20.80 11.20
N THR A 70 2.31 -21.18 12.32
CA THR A 70 2.81 -20.24 13.33
C THR A 70 4.33 -20.26 13.34
N ILE A 71 4.92 -19.15 13.78
CA ILE A 71 6.38 -19.02 13.90
C ILE A 71 6.70 -19.00 15.39
N GLU A 72 7.54 -19.92 15.83
CA GLU A 72 8.01 -19.94 17.21
C GLU A 72 8.75 -18.65 17.55
N GLY A 73 8.35 -18.01 18.65
CA GLY A 73 8.94 -16.74 19.07
C GLY A 73 8.42 -15.50 18.39
N VAL A 74 7.36 -15.61 17.58
CA VAL A 74 6.64 -14.48 16.98
C VAL A 74 5.18 -14.52 17.47
N GLU A 75 4.66 -13.36 17.89
CA GLU A 75 3.32 -13.25 18.45
C GLU A 75 2.24 -13.53 17.38
N GLU A 76 2.41 -12.96 16.20
CA GLU A 76 1.49 -13.09 15.08
C GLU A 76 1.68 -14.42 14.35
N ASP A 77 0.59 -14.98 13.83
CA ASP A 77 0.67 -16.11 12.89
C ASP A 77 1.10 -15.63 11.48
N VAL A 78 1.42 -16.58 10.62
CA VAL A 78 1.89 -16.26 9.26
C VAL A 78 0.83 -15.50 8.46
N LEU A 79 -0.44 -15.87 8.59
CA LEU A 79 -1.53 -15.18 7.89
C LEU A 79 -1.63 -13.71 8.31
N GLU A 80 -1.50 -13.44 9.59
CA GLU A 80 -1.53 -12.09 10.14
C GLU A 80 -0.35 -11.26 9.64
N ILE A 81 0.85 -11.84 9.60
CA ILE A 81 2.04 -11.21 9.02
C ILE A 81 1.82 -10.88 7.54
N LEU A 82 1.26 -11.79 6.76
CA LEU A 82 0.95 -11.55 5.34
C LEU A 82 -0.06 -10.42 5.16
N LEU A 83 -1.09 -10.35 5.99
CA LEU A 83 -2.07 -9.26 5.98
C LEU A 83 -1.43 -7.91 6.36
N ASN A 84 -0.46 -7.93 7.26
CA ASN A 84 0.30 -6.73 7.61
C ASN A 84 1.23 -6.29 6.46
N ILE A 85 1.88 -7.22 5.78
CA ILE A 85 2.73 -6.93 4.61
C ILE A 85 1.90 -6.27 3.49
N LYS A 86 0.65 -6.63 3.30
CA LYS A 86 -0.25 -5.97 2.34
C LYS A 86 -0.49 -4.48 2.62
N LYS A 87 -0.27 -4.04 3.84
CA LYS A 87 -0.42 -2.64 4.25
C LYS A 87 0.85 -1.81 4.05
N LEU A 88 1.96 -2.42 3.61
CA LEU A 88 3.17 -1.68 3.27
C LEU A 88 2.91 -0.72 2.11
N ALA A 89 3.28 0.53 2.32
CA ALA A 89 3.24 1.56 1.29
C ALA A 89 4.61 1.67 0.63
N LEU A 90 4.70 1.19 -0.60
CA LEU A 90 5.96 1.08 -1.36
C LEU A 90 5.89 1.88 -2.65
N VAL A 91 7.02 2.42 -3.06
CA VAL A 91 7.22 2.99 -4.39
C VAL A 91 8.42 2.31 -5.03
N LEU A 92 8.23 1.81 -6.24
CA LEU A 92 9.28 1.18 -7.04
C LEU A 92 9.81 2.18 -8.05
N HIS A 93 11.14 2.37 -8.07
CA HIS A 93 11.82 3.29 -8.97
C HIS A 93 12.65 2.53 -10.00
N ASN A 94 12.57 2.92 -11.27
CA ASN A 94 13.42 2.43 -12.37
C ASN A 94 13.35 0.93 -12.67
N LYS A 95 12.45 0.19 -12.05
CA LYS A 95 12.23 -1.25 -12.27
C LYS A 95 10.75 -1.58 -12.21
N GLU A 96 10.35 -2.60 -12.93
CA GLU A 96 8.99 -3.15 -12.87
C GLU A 96 8.82 -4.20 -11.77
N LYS A 97 9.94 -4.82 -11.34
CA LYS A 97 9.96 -5.88 -10.34
C LYS A 97 11.32 -5.92 -9.64
N THR A 98 11.31 -6.09 -8.33
CA THR A 98 12.53 -6.29 -7.53
C THR A 98 12.26 -7.12 -6.28
N GLU A 99 13.31 -7.60 -5.65
CA GLU A 99 13.23 -8.34 -4.40
C GLU A 99 13.76 -7.50 -3.24
N ILE A 100 13.10 -7.62 -2.09
CA ILE A 100 13.53 -7.02 -0.83
C ILE A 100 13.52 -8.08 0.26
N THR A 101 14.37 -7.92 1.26
CA THR A 101 14.51 -8.85 2.38
C THR A 101 14.35 -8.11 3.69
N LEU A 102 13.51 -8.64 4.57
CA LEU A 102 13.40 -8.25 5.97
C LEU A 102 14.16 -9.26 6.82
N ARG A 103 15.04 -8.77 7.67
CA ARG A 103 15.74 -9.58 8.66
C ARG A 103 15.74 -8.86 10.00
N LYS A 104 15.19 -9.52 11.01
CA LYS A 104 15.17 -9.01 12.38
C LYS A 104 15.44 -10.14 13.35
N LYS A 105 16.37 -9.91 14.28
CA LYS A 105 16.71 -10.84 15.36
C LYS A 105 16.54 -10.15 16.71
N GLY A 106 16.04 -10.90 17.68
CA GLY A 106 15.86 -10.44 19.05
C GLY A 106 14.48 -9.89 19.33
N LYS A 107 14.14 -9.87 20.60
CA LYS A 107 12.84 -9.42 21.13
C LYS A 107 12.53 -7.97 20.73
N GLY A 108 11.36 -7.72 20.25
CA GLY A 108 10.85 -6.40 19.94
C GLY A 108 9.99 -6.36 18.67
N PRO A 109 9.49 -5.18 18.32
CA PRO A 109 8.69 -5.00 17.13
C PRO A 109 9.54 -5.13 15.86
N VAL A 110 8.97 -5.75 14.85
CA VAL A 110 9.53 -5.82 13.49
C VAL A 110 8.85 -4.73 12.65
N LEU A 111 9.60 -3.72 12.30
CA LEU A 111 9.10 -2.56 11.59
C LEU A 111 9.43 -2.61 10.10
N ALA A 112 8.69 -1.88 9.29
CA ALA A 112 8.98 -1.74 7.87
C ALA A 112 10.39 -1.18 7.63
N SER A 113 10.92 -0.36 8.54
CA SER A 113 12.30 0.16 8.50
C SER A 113 13.39 -0.90 8.66
N ASP A 114 13.04 -2.08 9.18
CA ASP A 114 13.98 -3.23 9.29
C ASP A 114 14.19 -3.96 7.96
N ILE A 115 13.44 -3.61 6.92
CA ILE A 115 13.67 -4.09 5.56
C ILE A 115 14.99 -3.53 5.05
N SER A 116 15.82 -4.39 4.46
CA SER A 116 17.13 -4.01 3.91
C SER A 116 17.01 -2.87 2.89
N ASP A 117 17.90 -1.91 2.95
CA ASP A 117 17.94 -0.81 2.00
C ASP A 117 18.07 -1.32 0.56
N ASN A 118 17.19 -0.83 -0.30
CA ASN A 118 17.22 -1.09 -1.73
C ASN A 118 17.02 0.24 -2.47
N PRO A 119 17.94 0.65 -3.36
CA PRO A 119 17.84 1.93 -4.05
C PRO A 119 16.63 2.03 -5.00
N ASP A 120 16.08 0.90 -5.40
CA ASP A 120 14.93 0.82 -6.29
C ASP A 120 13.57 0.84 -5.56
N VAL A 121 13.58 0.69 -4.24
CA VAL A 121 12.37 0.63 -3.41
C VAL A 121 12.40 1.70 -2.33
N GLU A 122 11.34 2.48 -2.26
CA GLU A 122 11.11 3.46 -1.20
C GLU A 122 9.93 3.01 -0.34
N ILE A 123 10.13 2.94 0.98
CA ILE A 123 9.08 2.59 1.95
C ILE A 123 8.51 3.89 2.50
N LYS A 124 7.21 4.12 2.29
CA LYS A 124 6.52 5.34 2.71
C LYS A 124 6.02 5.32 4.15
N ASN A 125 5.88 4.16 4.75
CA ASN A 125 5.46 3.97 6.14
C ASN A 125 6.46 3.13 6.95
N PRO A 126 7.71 3.61 7.14
CA PRO A 126 8.80 2.84 7.76
C PRO A 126 8.53 2.46 9.22
N GLU A 127 7.69 3.19 9.92
CA GLU A 127 7.29 2.92 11.32
C GLU A 127 6.20 1.86 11.46
N PHE A 128 5.66 1.35 10.34
CA PHE A 128 4.59 0.34 10.39
C PHE A 128 5.12 -0.98 10.94
N CYS A 129 4.42 -1.51 11.97
CA CYS A 129 4.78 -2.77 12.61
C CYS A 129 4.20 -3.96 11.84
N LEU A 130 5.06 -4.88 11.41
CA LEU A 130 4.69 -6.08 10.67
C LEU A 130 4.45 -7.28 11.59
N ALA A 131 5.26 -7.39 12.65
CA ALA A 131 5.20 -8.50 13.60
C ALA A 131 5.87 -8.09 14.93
N ASN A 132 5.76 -8.95 15.95
CA ASN A 132 6.44 -8.78 17.23
C ASN A 132 7.18 -10.07 17.59
N ILE A 133 8.48 -9.98 17.82
CA ILE A 133 9.30 -11.08 18.27
C ILE A 133 9.27 -11.10 19.81
N THR A 134 8.99 -12.25 20.39
CA THR A 134 8.75 -12.41 21.84
C THR A 134 9.95 -12.86 22.62
N ASN A 135 11.03 -13.33 21.96
CA ASN A 135 12.25 -13.76 22.62
C ASN A 135 13.52 -13.29 21.88
N ASP A 136 14.66 -13.34 22.58
CA ASP A 136 15.94 -12.84 22.05
C ASP A 136 16.63 -13.80 21.07
N ASN A 137 16.18 -15.04 20.97
CA ASN A 137 16.83 -16.08 20.14
C ASN A 137 16.15 -16.25 18.77
N THR A 138 14.99 -15.65 18.58
CA THR A 138 14.23 -15.76 17.33
C THR A 138 14.73 -14.77 16.29
N GLU A 139 14.99 -15.26 15.10
CA GLU A 139 15.28 -14.47 13.91
C GLU A 139 14.16 -14.67 12.90
N LEU A 140 13.58 -13.57 12.44
CA LEU A 140 12.58 -13.55 11.38
C LEU A 140 13.22 -13.08 10.09
N VAL A 141 13.17 -13.92 9.06
CA VAL A 141 13.66 -13.60 7.72
C VAL A 141 12.53 -13.76 6.71
N VAL A 142 12.23 -12.68 6.03
CA VAL A 142 11.14 -12.60 5.05
C VAL A 142 11.68 -12.07 3.74
N HIS A 143 11.53 -12.85 2.68
CA HIS A 143 11.86 -12.45 1.32
C HIS A 143 10.58 -12.03 0.60
N MET A 144 10.58 -10.85 0.02
CA MET A 144 9.42 -10.27 -0.64
C MET A 144 9.75 -9.85 -2.06
N THR A 145 8.85 -10.10 -2.97
CA THR A 145 8.92 -9.59 -4.34
C THR A 145 7.96 -8.43 -4.48
N VAL A 146 8.48 -7.28 -4.89
CA VAL A 146 7.73 -6.06 -5.17
C VAL A 146 7.58 -5.89 -6.66
N ALA A 147 6.38 -5.59 -7.12
CA ALA A 147 6.11 -5.32 -8.52
C ALA A 147 5.19 -4.13 -8.69
N GLU A 148 5.32 -3.47 -9.85
CA GLU A 148 4.38 -2.46 -10.31
C GLU A 148 3.16 -3.13 -10.95
N GLY A 149 1.99 -2.59 -10.68
CA GLY A 149 0.72 -3.06 -11.22
C GLY A 149 -0.34 -1.96 -11.25
N ARG A 150 -1.53 -2.35 -11.60
CA ARG A 150 -2.69 -1.46 -11.67
C ARG A 150 -3.89 -2.02 -10.90
#